data_ea6bc11a915840db8e128689849bd6d9
#
_entry.id   ea6bc11a915840db8e128689849bd6d9
#
_cell.length_a   1.000
_cell.length_b   1.000
_cell.length_c   1.000
_cell.angle_alpha   90.00
_cell.angle_beta   90.00
_cell.angle_gamma   90.00
#
_symmetry.space_group_name_H-M   'P 1'
#
loop_
_entity.id
_entity.type
_entity.pdbx_description
1 polymer ?
#
loop_
_entity_poly.entity_id
_entity_poly.type
_entity_poly.pdbx_seq_one_letter_code
_entity_poly.pdbx_strand_id
1 'polypeptide(L)'
;MPNWWLLVLPLIAGAFLPLQAGINGQLAKHLSSFMAAALVSFLVGTLALLTIVLAQRDIAGLNAFKGLSWWHWSGGLLGAFFIATAAFAGPRIGALLFMALVLAGQLGMALLLDHNGWAGFREAPITLGKAAGLALIIAGIWLIRRG
;
A
#
# COMPACT_ATOMS: atom_id res chain seq x y z
N MET A 1 1.58 -19.32 21.43
CA MET A 1 0.66 -18.18 21.68
C MET A 1 0.46 -17.48 20.37
N PRO A 2 -0.75 -17.12 19.96
CA PRO A 2 -0.93 -16.36 18.74
C PRO A 2 -0.23 -15.01 18.93
N ASN A 3 0.65 -14.65 17.99
CA ASN A 3 1.36 -13.38 17.97
C ASN A 3 0.34 -12.27 17.60
N TRP A 4 -0.50 -11.88 18.57
CA TRP A 4 -1.57 -10.89 18.38
C TRP A 4 -1.07 -9.58 17.74
N TRP A 5 0.19 -9.21 17.99
CA TRP A 5 0.81 -8.04 17.39
C TRP A 5 0.91 -8.13 15.86
N LEU A 6 1.03 -9.37 15.28
CA LEU A 6 0.99 -9.58 13.83
C LEU A 6 -0.37 -9.24 13.21
N LEU A 7 -1.44 -9.17 14.00
CA LEU A 7 -2.76 -8.76 13.57
C LEU A 7 -2.99 -7.26 13.78
N VAL A 8 -2.43 -6.71 14.85
CA VAL A 8 -2.62 -5.31 15.24
C VAL A 8 -1.78 -4.36 14.39
N LEU A 9 -0.52 -4.71 14.08
CA LEU A 9 0.38 -3.86 13.29
C LEU A 9 -0.18 -3.52 11.90
N PRO A 10 -0.69 -4.47 11.10
CA PRO A 10 -1.30 -4.15 9.80
C PRO A 10 -2.54 -3.26 9.94
N LEU A 11 -3.34 -3.43 11.00
CA LEU A 11 -4.51 -2.59 11.26
C LEU A 11 -4.11 -1.15 11.52
N ILE A 12 -3.11 -0.92 12.36
CA ILE A 12 -2.57 0.42 12.64
C ILE A 12 -1.96 1.03 11.37
N ALA A 13 -1.14 0.28 10.66
CA ALA A 13 -0.54 0.72 9.39
C ALA A 13 -1.64 1.11 8.37
N GLY A 14 -2.70 0.31 8.28
CA GLY A 14 -3.85 0.60 7.43
C GLY A 14 -4.57 1.90 7.80
N ALA A 15 -4.68 2.22 9.10
CA ALA A 15 -5.30 3.46 9.57
C ALA A 15 -4.48 4.71 9.19
N PHE A 16 -3.18 4.60 8.95
CA PHE A 16 -2.34 5.71 8.49
C PHE A 16 -2.50 6.03 6.99
N LEU A 17 -2.99 5.10 6.18
CA LEU A 17 -3.11 5.31 4.73
C LEU A 17 -4.04 6.48 4.36
N PRO A 18 -5.26 6.62 4.91
CA PRO A 18 -6.12 7.77 4.60
C PRO A 18 -5.52 9.10 5.10
N LEU A 19 -4.84 9.09 6.24
CA LEU A 19 -4.14 10.27 6.76
C LEU A 19 -3.00 10.68 5.82
N GLN A 20 -2.16 9.72 5.39
CA GLN A 20 -1.10 9.95 4.42
C GLN A 20 -1.63 10.48 3.08
N ALA A 21 -2.73 9.91 2.58
CA ALA A 21 -3.37 10.37 1.35
C ALA A 21 -3.83 11.84 1.47
N GLY A 22 -4.41 12.21 2.62
CA GLY A 22 -4.82 13.59 2.92
C GLY A 22 -3.65 14.57 2.97
N ILE A 23 -2.58 14.21 3.69
CA ILE A 23 -1.35 15.02 3.80
C ILE A 23 -0.71 15.21 2.41
N ASN A 24 -0.55 14.14 1.64
CA ASN A 24 0.00 14.21 0.29
C ASN A 24 -0.90 15.00 -0.67
N GLY A 25 -2.22 14.94 -0.48
CA GLY A 25 -3.18 15.76 -1.23
C GLY A 25 -3.04 17.25 -0.94
N GLN A 26 -2.81 17.65 0.31
CA GLN A 26 -2.51 19.03 0.68
C GLN A 26 -1.16 19.48 0.09
N LEU A 27 -0.14 18.66 0.23
CA LEU A 27 1.19 18.91 -0.36
C LEU A 27 1.10 19.09 -1.88
N ALA A 28 0.30 18.28 -2.56
CA ALA A 28 0.08 18.37 -4.00
C ALA A 28 -0.56 19.70 -4.40
N LYS A 29 -1.47 20.25 -3.58
CA LYS A 29 -2.05 21.58 -3.80
C LYS A 29 -0.99 22.67 -3.68
N HIS A 30 -0.14 22.63 -2.63
CA HIS A 30 0.93 23.61 -2.44
C HIS A 30 1.98 23.57 -3.55
N LEU A 31 2.36 22.39 -4.00
CA LEU A 31 3.35 22.18 -5.07
C LEU A 31 2.76 22.27 -6.48
N SER A 32 1.44 22.43 -6.59
CA SER A 32 0.71 22.37 -7.87
C SER A 32 1.02 21.11 -8.69
N SER A 33 1.44 20.02 -8.01
CA SER A 33 1.86 18.77 -8.64
C SER A 33 1.72 17.59 -7.69
N PHE A 34 0.87 16.63 -8.04
CA PHE A 34 0.74 15.38 -7.28
C PHE A 34 1.98 14.47 -7.41
N MET A 35 2.71 14.57 -8.54
CA MET A 35 3.98 13.85 -8.72
C MET A 35 5.07 14.39 -7.81
N ALA A 36 5.17 15.73 -7.69
CA ALA A 36 6.11 16.36 -6.77
C ALA A 36 5.78 16.01 -5.31
N ALA A 37 4.51 15.96 -4.94
CA ALA A 37 4.10 15.54 -3.60
C ALA A 37 4.48 14.07 -3.32
N ALA A 38 4.27 13.17 -4.28
CA ALA A 38 4.71 11.79 -4.16
C ALA A 38 6.22 11.69 -4.01
N LEU A 39 7.00 12.42 -4.82
CA LEU A 39 8.46 12.45 -4.73
C LEU A 39 8.94 12.91 -3.34
N VAL A 40 8.40 14.02 -2.82
CA VAL A 40 8.74 14.52 -1.49
C VAL A 40 8.40 13.49 -0.41
N SER A 41 7.23 12.87 -0.49
CA SER A 41 6.80 11.83 0.45
C SER A 41 7.78 10.64 0.48
N PHE A 42 8.22 10.19 -0.68
CA PHE A 42 9.21 9.11 -0.80
C PHE A 42 10.60 9.52 -0.29
N LEU A 43 11.03 10.76 -0.56
CA LEU A 43 12.30 11.27 -0.03
C LEU A 43 12.31 11.30 1.50
N VAL A 44 11.24 11.80 2.11
CA VAL A 44 11.10 11.81 3.58
C VAL A 44 11.11 10.38 4.13
N GLY A 45 10.36 9.47 3.53
CA GLY A 45 10.35 8.06 3.91
C GLY A 45 11.73 7.40 3.75
N THR A 46 12.44 7.69 2.65
CA THR A 46 13.79 7.19 2.40
C THR A 46 14.77 7.68 3.46
N LEU A 47 14.73 8.98 3.82
CA LEU A 47 15.58 9.54 4.86
C LEU A 47 15.31 8.91 6.22
N ALA A 48 14.04 8.69 6.56
CA ALA A 48 13.64 8.03 7.81
C ALA A 48 14.18 6.59 7.87
N LEU A 49 13.98 5.81 6.80
CA LEU A 49 14.50 4.44 6.72
C LEU A 49 16.02 4.40 6.73
N LEU A 50 16.68 5.29 6.00
CA LEU A 50 18.14 5.40 6.01
C LEU A 50 18.68 5.67 7.41
N THR A 51 18.05 6.58 8.15
CA THR A 51 18.43 6.87 9.54
C THR A 51 18.32 5.63 10.43
N ILE A 52 17.24 4.85 10.29
CA ILE A 52 17.03 3.62 11.05
C ILE A 52 18.10 2.58 10.69
N VAL A 53 18.32 2.33 9.38
CA VAL A 53 19.30 1.36 8.89
C VAL A 53 20.72 1.71 9.39
N LEU A 54 21.10 2.99 9.33
CA LEU A 54 22.39 3.45 9.84
C LEU A 54 22.51 3.29 11.36
N ALA A 55 21.44 3.61 12.10
CA ALA A 55 21.43 3.46 13.55
C ALA A 55 21.53 1.99 13.99
N GLN A 56 20.88 1.09 13.27
CA GLN A 56 20.92 -0.35 13.51
C GLN A 56 22.19 -1.01 12.98
N ARG A 57 23.01 -0.29 12.19
CA ARG A 57 24.19 -0.82 11.48
C ARG A 57 23.84 -2.01 10.57
N ASP A 58 22.60 -2.07 10.10
CA ASP A 58 22.07 -3.10 9.20
C ASP A 58 22.29 -2.69 7.75
N ILE A 59 23.54 -2.45 7.39
CA ILE A 59 23.91 -2.06 6.01
C ILE A 59 24.20 -3.34 5.24
N ALA A 60 23.31 -3.67 4.31
CA ALA A 60 23.53 -4.75 3.36
C ALA A 60 24.79 -4.50 2.55
N GLY A 61 25.72 -5.45 2.55
CA GLY A 61 26.91 -5.36 1.71
C GLY A 61 26.53 -5.35 0.22
N LEU A 62 27.38 -4.73 -0.62
CA LEU A 62 27.14 -4.66 -2.07
C LEU A 62 26.90 -6.04 -2.72
N ASN A 63 27.44 -7.10 -2.12
CA ASN A 63 27.22 -8.47 -2.59
C ASN A 63 25.77 -8.96 -2.41
N ALA A 64 25.01 -8.39 -1.49
CA ALA A 64 23.60 -8.74 -1.29
C ALA A 64 22.72 -8.31 -2.47
N PHE A 65 23.18 -7.35 -3.28
CA PHE A 65 22.46 -6.90 -4.46
C PHE A 65 22.77 -7.73 -5.71
N LYS A 66 23.82 -8.59 -5.65
CA LYS A 66 24.15 -9.49 -6.74
C LYS A 66 23.09 -10.61 -6.86
N GLY A 67 22.58 -10.80 -8.06
CA GLY A 67 21.57 -11.85 -8.32
C GLY A 67 20.12 -11.43 -8.07
N LEU A 68 19.86 -10.18 -7.70
CA LEU A 68 18.49 -9.67 -7.67
C LEU A 68 17.94 -9.59 -9.08
N SER A 69 16.77 -10.21 -9.30
CA SER A 69 16.02 -10.07 -10.55
C SER A 69 15.42 -8.67 -10.65
N TRP A 70 15.21 -8.17 -11.86
CA TRP A 70 14.66 -6.83 -12.12
C TRP A 70 13.33 -6.55 -11.39
N TRP A 71 12.49 -7.55 -11.22
CA TRP A 71 11.19 -7.41 -10.57
C TRP A 71 11.28 -7.08 -9.08
N HIS A 72 12.39 -7.37 -8.38
CA HIS A 72 12.59 -6.96 -7.00
C HIS A 72 12.63 -5.43 -6.84
N TRP A 73 12.95 -4.72 -7.92
CA TRP A 73 13.00 -3.25 -7.93
C TRP A 73 11.63 -2.62 -8.23
N SER A 74 10.68 -3.40 -8.75
CA SER A 74 9.35 -2.88 -9.13
C SER A 74 8.51 -2.42 -7.94
N GLY A 75 8.77 -2.93 -6.72
CA GLY A 75 8.04 -2.53 -5.51
C GLY A 75 8.04 -1.02 -5.27
N GLY A 76 9.19 -0.36 -5.48
CA GLY A 76 9.29 1.10 -5.38
C GLY A 76 8.42 1.84 -6.42
N LEU A 77 8.36 1.33 -7.65
CA LEU A 77 7.53 1.90 -8.72
C LEU A 77 6.04 1.74 -8.40
N LEU A 78 5.63 0.57 -7.90
CA LEU A 78 4.25 0.31 -7.48
C LEU A 78 3.85 1.23 -6.31
N GLY A 79 4.75 1.42 -5.34
CA GLY A 79 4.54 2.37 -4.25
C GLY A 79 4.40 3.81 -4.75
N ALA A 80 5.28 4.25 -5.66
CA ALA A 80 5.22 5.59 -6.25
C ALA A 80 3.89 5.83 -6.99
N PHE A 81 3.44 4.86 -7.77
CA PHE A 81 2.13 4.90 -8.43
C PHE A 81 1.00 5.05 -7.42
N PHE A 82 1.02 4.25 -6.34
CA PHE A 82 0.00 4.32 -5.29
C PHE A 82 -0.05 5.70 -4.62
N ILE A 83 1.10 6.23 -4.17
CA ILE A 83 1.16 7.53 -3.48
C ILE A 83 0.74 8.68 -4.42
N ALA A 84 1.19 8.67 -5.68
CA ALA A 84 0.78 9.67 -6.66
C ALA A 84 -0.75 9.61 -6.92
N THR A 85 -1.30 8.40 -7.05
CA THR A 85 -2.74 8.19 -7.19
C THR A 85 -3.51 8.66 -5.95
N ALA A 86 -3.00 8.38 -4.75
CA ALA A 86 -3.62 8.82 -3.51
C ALA A 86 -3.67 10.34 -3.39
N ALA A 87 -2.57 11.02 -3.71
CA ALA A 87 -2.49 12.48 -3.72
C ALA A 87 -3.41 13.12 -4.78
N PHE A 88 -3.61 12.45 -5.91
CA PHE A 88 -4.47 12.92 -7.00
C PHE A 88 -5.95 12.63 -6.75
N ALA A 89 -6.30 11.36 -6.50
CA ALA A 89 -7.68 10.90 -6.45
C ALA A 89 -8.34 11.09 -5.08
N GLY A 90 -7.59 10.87 -3.99
CA GLY A 90 -8.13 10.92 -2.64
C GLY A 90 -8.91 12.21 -2.33
N PRO A 91 -8.33 13.41 -2.55
CA PRO A 91 -9.03 14.68 -2.31
C PRO A 91 -10.23 14.93 -3.23
N ARG A 92 -10.32 14.24 -4.38
CA ARG A 92 -11.38 14.43 -5.39
C ARG A 92 -12.60 13.60 -5.13
N ILE A 93 -12.42 12.36 -4.67
CA ILE A 93 -13.53 11.41 -4.47
C ILE A 93 -13.85 11.17 -2.99
N GLY A 94 -13.09 11.80 -2.09
CA GLY A 94 -13.23 11.64 -0.65
C GLY A 94 -12.49 10.44 -0.07
N ALA A 95 -12.08 10.54 1.19
CA ALA A 95 -11.23 9.54 1.83
C ALA A 95 -11.90 8.16 1.92
N LEU A 96 -13.19 8.13 2.28
CA LEU A 96 -13.91 6.87 2.48
C LEU A 96 -14.03 6.07 1.18
N LEU A 97 -14.49 6.70 0.10
CA LEU A 97 -14.64 6.03 -1.19
C LEU A 97 -13.28 5.64 -1.78
N PHE A 98 -12.27 6.52 -1.68
CA PHE A 98 -10.92 6.22 -2.12
C PHE A 98 -10.37 4.97 -1.43
N MET A 99 -10.44 4.92 -0.10
CA MET A 99 -9.92 3.79 0.68
C MET A 99 -10.70 2.50 0.43
N ALA A 100 -12.02 2.59 0.24
CA ALA A 100 -12.83 1.42 -0.09
C ALA A 100 -12.43 0.81 -1.44
N LEU A 101 -12.19 1.64 -2.46
CA LEU A 101 -11.70 1.21 -3.78
C LEU A 101 -10.29 0.59 -3.70
N VAL A 102 -9.39 1.24 -2.96
CA VAL A 102 -8.03 0.72 -2.71
C VAL A 102 -8.08 -0.64 -2.04
N LEU A 103 -8.90 -0.78 -0.98
CA LEU A 103 -9.06 -2.05 -0.26
C LEU A 103 -9.57 -3.16 -1.17
N ALA A 104 -10.56 -2.88 -2.02
CA ALA A 104 -11.08 -3.87 -2.97
C ALA A 104 -9.99 -4.33 -3.96
N GLY A 105 -9.20 -3.38 -4.49
CA GLY A 105 -8.07 -3.69 -5.37
C GLY A 105 -6.99 -4.52 -4.67
N GLN A 106 -6.62 -4.15 -3.45
CA GLN A 106 -5.64 -4.88 -2.64
C GLN A 106 -6.09 -6.30 -2.33
N LEU A 107 -7.35 -6.48 -1.90
CA LEU A 107 -7.87 -7.80 -1.56
C LEU A 107 -8.07 -8.68 -2.80
N GLY A 108 -8.49 -8.09 -3.93
CA GLY A 108 -8.56 -8.80 -5.20
C GLY A 108 -7.20 -9.32 -5.64
N MET A 109 -6.16 -8.47 -5.60
CA MET A 109 -4.80 -8.88 -5.92
C MET A 109 -4.25 -9.90 -4.90
N ALA A 110 -4.48 -9.68 -3.60
CA ALA A 110 -4.06 -10.62 -2.56
C ALA A 110 -4.67 -12.01 -2.76
N LEU A 111 -5.94 -12.07 -3.16
CA LEU A 111 -6.62 -13.34 -3.46
C LEU A 111 -5.93 -14.10 -4.61
N LEU A 112 -5.48 -13.39 -5.64
CA LEU A 112 -4.75 -13.98 -6.78
C LEU A 112 -3.34 -14.41 -6.37
N LEU A 113 -2.62 -13.60 -5.58
CA LEU A 113 -1.29 -13.91 -5.08
C LEU A 113 -1.31 -15.15 -4.19
N ASP A 114 -2.26 -15.21 -3.25
CA ASP A 114 -2.43 -16.36 -2.37
C ASP A 114 -2.82 -17.62 -3.15
N HIS A 115 -3.72 -17.49 -4.15
CA HIS A 115 -4.17 -18.65 -4.93
C HIS A 115 -3.03 -19.35 -5.66
N ASN A 116 -2.08 -18.55 -6.18
CA ASN A 116 -0.97 -19.05 -6.99
C ASN A 116 0.36 -19.17 -6.22
N GLY A 117 0.41 -18.76 -4.95
CA GLY A 117 1.66 -18.71 -4.18
C GLY A 117 2.71 -17.74 -4.74
N TRP A 118 2.27 -16.68 -5.44
CA TRP A 118 3.19 -15.73 -6.09
C TRP A 118 3.81 -14.74 -5.10
N ALA A 119 4.91 -14.11 -5.52
CA ALA A 119 5.62 -13.07 -4.77
C ALA A 119 6.03 -13.48 -3.35
N GLY A 120 6.24 -14.78 -3.08
CA GLY A 120 6.64 -15.31 -1.77
C GLY A 120 5.50 -15.49 -0.76
N PHE A 121 4.24 -15.29 -1.18
CA PHE A 121 3.09 -15.59 -0.34
C PHE A 121 2.83 -17.09 -0.27
N ARG A 122 2.21 -17.53 0.84
CA ARG A 122 1.80 -18.91 1.03
C ARG A 122 0.63 -19.22 0.11
N GLU A 123 0.72 -20.34 -0.62
CA GLU A 123 -0.38 -20.81 -1.43
C GLU A 123 -1.62 -21.12 -0.57
N ALA A 124 -2.74 -20.50 -0.92
CA ALA A 124 -4.03 -20.65 -0.25
C ALA A 124 -5.17 -20.52 -1.27
N PRO A 125 -5.81 -21.62 -1.68
CA PRO A 125 -6.82 -21.64 -2.74
C PRO A 125 -7.98 -20.64 -2.49
N ILE A 126 -8.56 -20.19 -3.58
CA ILE A 126 -9.80 -19.40 -3.54
C ILE A 126 -10.92 -20.31 -3.04
N THR A 127 -11.56 -19.89 -1.94
CA THR A 127 -12.74 -20.55 -1.41
C THR A 127 -13.97 -19.70 -1.68
N LEU A 128 -15.16 -20.33 -1.63
CA LEU A 128 -16.44 -19.60 -1.77
C LEU A 128 -16.58 -18.48 -0.73
N GLY A 129 -16.09 -18.70 0.50
CA GLY A 129 -16.11 -17.68 1.56
C GLY A 129 -15.24 -16.48 1.23
N LYS A 130 -14.00 -16.69 0.67
CA LYS A 130 -13.12 -15.61 0.24
C LYS A 130 -13.75 -14.80 -0.91
N ALA A 131 -14.31 -15.49 -1.90
CA ALA A 131 -14.99 -14.85 -3.03
C ALA A 131 -16.22 -14.06 -2.59
N ALA A 132 -17.05 -14.63 -1.72
CA ALA A 132 -18.22 -13.95 -1.15
C ALA A 132 -17.82 -12.72 -0.31
N GLY A 133 -16.75 -12.81 0.50
CA GLY A 133 -16.23 -11.68 1.25
C GLY A 133 -15.82 -10.52 0.34
N LEU A 134 -15.09 -10.79 -0.75
CA LEU A 134 -14.73 -9.77 -1.73
C LEU A 134 -15.97 -9.17 -2.42
N ALA A 135 -16.94 -9.99 -2.78
CA ALA A 135 -18.20 -9.52 -3.38
C ALA A 135 -18.98 -8.57 -2.43
N LEU A 136 -19.01 -8.88 -1.13
CA LEU A 136 -19.64 -8.00 -0.11
C LEU A 136 -18.92 -6.64 -0.01
N ILE A 137 -17.60 -6.62 -0.11
CA ILE A 137 -16.82 -5.37 -0.12
C ILE A 137 -17.19 -4.55 -1.35
N ILE A 138 -17.27 -5.15 -2.53
CA ILE A 138 -17.69 -4.47 -3.77
C ILE A 138 -19.11 -3.91 -3.64
N ALA A 139 -20.03 -4.69 -3.07
CA ALA A 139 -21.39 -4.22 -2.79
C ALA A 139 -21.40 -3.04 -1.80
N GLY A 140 -20.55 -3.10 -0.75
CA GLY A 140 -20.36 -2.00 0.20
C GLY A 140 -19.84 -0.72 -0.47
N ILE A 141 -18.91 -0.82 -1.41
CA ILE A 141 -18.41 0.33 -2.19
C ILE A 141 -19.53 0.98 -3.00
N TRP A 142 -20.38 0.16 -3.60
CA TRP A 142 -21.54 0.67 -4.35
C TRP A 142 -22.51 1.47 -3.45
N LEU A 143 -22.74 1.01 -2.21
CA LEU A 143 -23.52 1.74 -1.22
C LEU A 143 -22.85 3.05 -0.81
N ILE A 144 -21.55 3.02 -0.48
CA ILE A 144 -20.76 4.22 -0.12
C ILE A 144 -20.82 5.27 -1.23
N ARG A 145 -20.77 4.84 -2.49
CA ARG A 145 -20.82 5.77 -3.64
C ARG A 145 -22.19 6.45 -3.80
N ARG A 146 -23.27 5.83 -3.30
CA ARG A 146 -24.63 6.37 -3.43
C ARG A 146 -25.08 7.25 -2.27
N GLY A 147 -24.48 7.11 -1.11
CA GLY A 147 -24.74 7.93 0.08
C GLY A 147 -23.92 9.19 0.09
#